data_3cc6baf498933d1fc22021254c4359d3
#
_entry.id   3cc6baf498933d1fc22021254c4359d3
#
_cell.length_a   1.000
_cell.length_b   1.000
_cell.length_c   1.000
_cell.angle_alpha   90.00
_cell.angle_beta   90.00
_cell.angle_gamma   90.00
#
_symmetry.space_group_name_H-M   'P 1'
#
loop_
_entity.id
_entity.type
_entity.pdbx_description
1 polymer ?
#
loop_
_entity_poly.entity_id
_entity_poly.type
_entity_poly.pdbx_seq_one_letter_code
_entity_poly.pdbx_strand_id
1 'polypeptide(L)'
;MKRIVYFVLFVFFASSCFRNSDVEKYQNHSTNIIDVKESVKEIIIDTPLIGGWARPFIVNDYLLISDSQSEEKLISIFDKNNFSYLMGVGDAGEGPNEITNMGVIVPDEVHHRFFVPDYGKLKVLSYSVDSILKNPFYRPEVKGDMKELQFPDRFVYVNDTFCIARSIMVGESKYFQQSLVRWNMLTGEMKLLVEGHPKIERKRSQFAVSLEHNLIVDCYAHHDLMTIYDLDGNLKYNIYGPYWDDKTSNDMVYYDAVVICKDKIVAAYAGGRNWSDEGFPNCFQVYDFDGNYIKTLNIGRKICNFCYDQELNRLIMVLDNEIQFAYLNLDGLIE
;
A
#
# COMPACT_ATOMS: atom_id res chain seq x y z
N MET A 1 35.92 -11.71 -67.33
CA MET A 1 34.84 -10.74 -67.13
C MET A 1 33.74 -11.41 -66.30
N LYS A 2 33.17 -10.68 -65.31
CA LYS A 2 32.02 -11.07 -64.46
C LYS A 2 32.34 -12.01 -63.29
N ARG A 3 33.00 -11.50 -62.25
CA ARG A 3 32.97 -11.99 -60.88
C ARG A 3 33.04 -10.82 -59.91
N ILE A 4 32.06 -9.97 -59.89
CA ILE A 4 31.88 -8.92 -58.88
C ILE A 4 30.35 -8.75 -58.89
N VAL A 5 29.63 -9.21 -57.90
CA VAL A 5 28.26 -8.78 -57.51
C VAL A 5 27.67 -9.66 -56.40
N TYR A 6 28.37 -10.27 -55.49
CA TYR A 6 27.70 -10.97 -54.35
C TYR A 6 28.36 -10.63 -53.01
N PHE A 7 28.73 -9.37 -52.78
CA PHE A 7 29.29 -8.97 -51.48
C PHE A 7 28.59 -7.80 -50.81
N VAL A 8 27.35 -7.51 -51.09
CA VAL A 8 26.64 -6.36 -50.54
C VAL A 8 25.28 -6.70 -49.94
N LEU A 9 25.04 -7.87 -49.43
CA LEU A 9 23.73 -8.18 -48.85
C LEU A 9 23.79 -9.01 -47.57
N PHE A 10 24.76 -8.71 -46.65
CA PHE A 10 24.81 -9.40 -45.36
C PHE A 10 25.12 -8.46 -44.17
N VAL A 11 24.69 -7.21 -44.24
CA VAL A 11 24.94 -6.21 -43.15
C VAL A 11 23.65 -5.63 -42.56
N PHE A 12 22.50 -6.22 -42.75
CA PHE A 12 21.27 -5.65 -42.14
C PHE A 12 20.41 -6.70 -41.45
N PHE A 13 20.94 -7.42 -40.44
CA PHE A 13 20.12 -8.09 -39.44
C PHE A 13 20.85 -8.22 -38.11
N ALA A 14 21.52 -7.15 -37.69
CA ALA A 14 21.89 -6.96 -36.30
C ALA A 14 21.04 -5.79 -35.76
N SER A 15 19.75 -5.80 -35.96
CA SER A 15 18.82 -5.04 -35.09
C SER A 15 18.85 -5.78 -33.77
N SER A 16 19.83 -5.39 -32.96
CA SER A 16 19.95 -5.73 -31.57
C SER A 16 18.58 -5.58 -30.91
N CYS A 17 18.17 -6.62 -30.23
CA CYS A 17 17.39 -6.46 -29.01
C CYS A 17 18.23 -5.55 -28.08
N PHE A 18 18.04 -4.25 -28.16
CA PHE A 18 18.26 -3.38 -27.02
C PHE A 18 17.22 -3.83 -25.99
N ARG A 19 17.57 -4.79 -25.15
CA ARG A 19 16.95 -4.93 -23.84
C ARG A 19 17.09 -3.56 -23.22
N ASN A 20 15.98 -2.91 -22.88
CA ASN A 20 15.95 -1.67 -22.11
C ASN A 20 16.65 -1.95 -20.76
N SER A 21 17.95 -1.85 -20.71
CA SER A 21 18.75 -2.02 -19.49
C SER A 21 18.41 -0.95 -18.45
N ASP A 22 17.80 0.16 -18.87
CA ASP A 22 17.41 1.26 -18.02
C ASP A 22 16.13 1.00 -17.22
N VAL A 23 15.27 0.06 -17.67
CA VAL A 23 14.00 -0.31 -17.02
C VAL A 23 14.21 -1.40 -15.97
N GLU A 24 15.17 -2.31 -16.17
CA GLU A 24 15.47 -3.44 -15.29
C GLU A 24 16.64 -3.07 -14.37
N LYS A 25 16.35 -2.79 -13.10
CA LYS A 25 17.34 -2.37 -12.10
C LYS A 25 17.59 -3.48 -11.08
N TYR A 26 18.85 -3.84 -10.89
CA TYR A 26 19.26 -4.88 -9.93
C TYR A 26 19.99 -4.24 -8.76
N GLN A 27 19.49 -4.49 -7.55
CA GLN A 27 20.07 -4.01 -6.30
C GLN A 27 20.92 -5.12 -5.68
N ASN A 28 22.22 -4.95 -5.68
CA ASN A 28 23.11 -6.00 -5.19
C ASN A 28 23.28 -5.99 -3.67
N HIS A 29 23.13 -4.85 -2.99
CA HIS A 29 23.31 -4.75 -1.55
C HIS A 29 22.56 -3.56 -0.96
N SER A 30 21.84 -3.80 0.15
CA SER A 30 21.24 -2.76 1.00
C SER A 30 22.19 -2.48 2.18
N THR A 31 23.34 -1.82 1.93
CA THR A 31 24.41 -1.65 2.94
C THR A 31 24.31 -0.37 3.77
N ASN A 32 23.55 0.64 3.31
CA ASN A 32 23.38 1.89 4.03
C ASN A 32 22.27 1.74 5.07
N ILE A 33 22.59 1.15 6.23
CA ILE A 33 21.63 0.89 7.31
C ILE A 33 21.83 1.93 8.40
N ILE A 34 20.76 2.64 8.74
CA ILE A 34 20.72 3.61 9.84
C ILE A 34 19.87 3.01 10.96
N ASP A 35 20.45 2.87 12.15
CA ASP A 35 19.72 2.46 13.34
C ASP A 35 18.93 3.65 13.89
N VAL A 36 17.60 3.55 13.86
CA VAL A 36 16.68 4.60 14.32
C VAL A 36 15.84 4.17 15.54
N LYS A 37 16.21 3.05 16.18
CA LYS A 37 15.45 2.48 17.32
C LYS A 37 15.18 3.51 18.43
N GLU A 38 16.19 4.29 18.77
CA GLU A 38 16.09 5.32 19.82
C GLU A 38 15.29 6.56 19.38
N SER A 39 15.07 6.71 18.07
CA SER A 39 14.27 7.80 17.50
C SER A 39 12.79 7.47 17.41
N VAL A 40 12.43 6.19 17.59
CA VAL A 40 11.04 5.72 17.63
C VAL A 40 10.42 6.16 18.96
N LYS A 41 9.34 6.95 18.89
CA LYS A 41 8.64 7.47 20.07
C LYS A 41 7.32 6.75 20.24
N GLU A 42 7.06 6.32 21.47
CA GLU A 42 5.80 5.69 21.84
C GLU A 42 4.63 6.65 21.75
N ILE A 43 3.47 6.15 21.33
CA ILE A 43 2.17 6.80 21.41
C ILE A 43 1.36 6.03 22.45
N ILE A 44 1.05 6.68 23.55
CA ILE A 44 0.27 6.09 24.65
C ILE A 44 -1.23 6.28 24.34
N ILE A 45 -1.93 5.17 24.17
CA ILE A 45 -3.39 5.12 24.00
C ILE A 45 -3.96 4.25 25.10
N ASP A 46 -4.51 4.87 26.14
CA ASP A 46 -5.09 4.14 27.29
C ASP A 46 -6.51 3.67 26.99
N THR A 47 -7.23 4.45 26.19
CA THR A 47 -8.62 4.20 25.80
C THR A 47 -8.89 4.76 24.39
N PRO A 48 -9.71 4.07 23.55
CA PRO A 48 -10.31 2.74 23.77
C PRO A 48 -9.28 1.60 23.69
N LEU A 49 -9.65 0.40 24.11
CA LEU A 49 -8.85 -0.80 23.87
C LEU A 49 -8.81 -1.11 22.39
N ILE A 50 -7.63 -1.25 21.82
CA ILE A 50 -7.41 -1.50 20.41
C ILE A 50 -6.61 -2.80 20.26
N GLY A 51 -7.07 -3.70 19.38
CA GLY A 51 -6.43 -4.98 19.12
C GLY A 51 -5.14 -4.89 18.31
N GLY A 52 -4.39 -5.99 18.25
CA GLY A 52 -3.09 -6.05 17.55
C GLY A 52 -3.16 -5.96 16.02
N TRP A 53 -4.34 -6.13 15.43
CA TRP A 53 -4.56 -6.03 13.97
C TRP A 53 -4.99 -4.63 13.52
N ALA A 54 -4.79 -3.64 14.37
CA ALA A 54 -5.12 -2.25 14.09
C ALA A 54 -4.40 -1.72 12.85
N ARG A 55 -5.04 -0.76 12.18
CA ARG A 55 -4.46 -0.06 11.02
C ARG A 55 -4.63 1.44 11.18
N PRO A 56 -3.54 2.23 11.17
CA PRO A 56 -3.59 3.67 11.26
C PRO A 56 -3.81 4.30 9.89
N PHE A 57 -4.53 5.42 9.85
CA PHE A 57 -4.75 6.26 8.67
C PHE A 57 -4.77 7.72 9.09
N ILE A 58 -4.31 8.61 8.23
CA ILE A 58 -4.43 10.06 8.43
C ILE A 58 -5.54 10.59 7.54
N VAL A 59 -6.38 11.43 8.13
CA VAL A 59 -7.37 12.25 7.42
C VAL A 59 -7.29 13.65 8.00
N ASN A 60 -6.62 14.56 7.32
CA ASN A 60 -6.36 15.94 7.75
C ASN A 60 -5.72 15.98 9.17
N ASP A 61 -6.42 16.58 10.15
CA ASP A 61 -5.94 16.72 11.54
C ASP A 61 -6.18 15.46 12.41
N TYR A 62 -6.66 14.38 11.82
CA TYR A 62 -7.12 13.21 12.57
C TYR A 62 -6.32 11.96 12.23
N LEU A 63 -5.97 11.24 13.30
CA LEU A 63 -5.49 9.86 13.22
C LEU A 63 -6.70 8.93 13.41
N LEU A 64 -7.00 8.15 12.40
CA LEU A 64 -7.99 7.09 12.45
C LEU A 64 -7.28 5.76 12.70
N ILE A 65 -7.76 5.00 13.65
CA ILE A 65 -7.29 3.63 13.89
C ILE A 65 -8.46 2.69 13.67
N SER A 66 -8.38 1.84 12.66
CA SER A 66 -9.37 0.79 12.42
C SER A 66 -8.98 -0.49 13.13
N ASP A 67 -9.95 -1.12 13.77
CA ASP A 67 -9.84 -2.45 14.37
C ASP A 67 -11.08 -3.27 14.01
N SER A 68 -10.92 -4.18 13.05
CA SER A 68 -12.03 -5.03 12.57
C SER A 68 -12.50 -6.07 13.58
N GLN A 69 -11.78 -6.24 14.69
CA GLN A 69 -12.11 -7.18 15.77
C GLN A 69 -12.61 -6.47 17.02
N SER A 70 -12.78 -5.15 16.98
CA SER A 70 -13.29 -4.39 18.12
C SER A 70 -14.73 -4.79 18.46
N GLU A 71 -15.00 -4.98 19.75
CA GLU A 71 -16.36 -5.25 20.27
C GLU A 71 -17.20 -3.97 20.44
N GLU A 72 -16.55 -2.78 20.40
CA GLU A 72 -17.23 -1.50 20.57
C GLU A 72 -17.43 -0.79 19.23
N LYS A 73 -16.43 -0.04 18.80
CA LYS A 73 -16.42 0.70 17.53
C LYS A 73 -15.26 0.25 16.66
N LEU A 74 -15.56 0.02 15.40
CA LEU A 74 -14.54 -0.49 14.45
C LEU A 74 -13.48 0.55 14.07
N ILE A 75 -13.76 1.85 14.28
CA ILE A 75 -12.88 2.96 13.92
C ILE A 75 -12.83 3.93 15.08
N SER A 76 -11.64 4.16 15.62
CA SER A 76 -11.35 5.16 16.63
C SER A 76 -10.70 6.38 16.01
N ILE A 77 -11.17 7.56 16.39
CA ILE A 77 -10.71 8.86 15.86
C ILE A 77 -9.97 9.60 16.98
N PHE A 78 -8.76 10.03 16.68
CA PHE A 78 -7.86 10.77 17.58
C PHE A 78 -7.45 12.10 16.94
N ASP A 79 -7.16 13.11 17.75
CA ASP A 79 -6.35 14.25 17.32
C ASP A 79 -4.94 13.76 16.97
N LYS A 80 -4.45 14.02 15.76
CA LYS A 80 -3.15 13.48 15.34
C LYS A 80 -1.96 14.14 16.05
N ASN A 81 -2.11 15.37 16.60
CA ASN A 81 -1.00 16.12 17.17
C ASN A 81 -0.67 15.67 18.59
N ASN A 82 -1.69 15.35 19.39
CA ASN A 82 -1.53 14.98 20.79
C ASN A 82 -2.03 13.57 21.11
N PHE A 83 -2.58 12.85 20.11
CA PHE A 83 -3.12 11.50 20.20
C PHE A 83 -4.28 11.34 21.19
N SER A 84 -4.97 12.43 21.55
CA SER A 84 -6.15 12.37 22.40
C SER A 84 -7.32 11.72 21.66
N TYR A 85 -7.99 10.77 22.30
CA TYR A 85 -9.18 10.14 21.78
C TYR A 85 -10.34 11.14 21.68
N LEU A 86 -10.99 11.19 20.54
CA LEU A 86 -12.14 12.06 20.28
C LEU A 86 -13.43 11.27 20.31
N MET A 87 -13.52 10.21 19.51
CA MET A 87 -14.71 9.35 19.46
C MET A 87 -14.47 8.09 18.61
N GLY A 88 -15.41 7.13 18.72
CA GLY A 88 -15.46 5.95 17.86
C GLY A 88 -16.67 5.96 16.95
N VAL A 89 -16.52 5.37 15.75
CA VAL A 89 -17.58 5.20 14.75
C VAL A 89 -17.54 3.82 14.12
N GLY A 90 -18.66 3.44 13.46
CA GLY A 90 -18.79 2.15 12.79
C GLY A 90 -19.08 1.03 13.78
N ASP A 91 -20.34 0.62 13.87
CA ASP A 91 -20.75 -0.54 14.65
C ASP A 91 -20.62 -1.80 13.82
N ALA A 92 -20.15 -2.89 14.43
CA ALA A 92 -20.12 -4.20 13.79
C ALA A 92 -21.53 -4.81 13.77
N GLY A 93 -21.95 -5.37 12.63
CA GLY A 93 -23.22 -6.07 12.51
C GLY A 93 -23.82 -6.07 11.12
N GLU A 94 -25.07 -6.60 11.02
CA GLU A 94 -25.78 -6.76 9.75
C GLU A 94 -26.85 -5.67 9.54
N GLY A 95 -27.09 -4.82 10.53
CA GLY A 95 -28.07 -3.71 10.47
C GLY A 95 -27.72 -2.68 9.41
N PRO A 96 -28.68 -1.81 9.00
CA PRO A 96 -28.52 -0.92 7.84
C PRO A 96 -27.39 0.12 8.00
N ASN A 97 -27.01 0.45 9.23
CA ASN A 97 -25.94 1.41 9.55
C ASN A 97 -24.69 0.75 10.16
N GLU A 98 -24.67 -0.57 10.26
CA GLU A 98 -23.58 -1.36 10.79
C GLU A 98 -22.67 -1.84 9.65
N ILE A 99 -21.48 -2.27 9.96
CA ILE A 99 -20.49 -2.81 9.01
C ILE A 99 -20.39 -4.30 9.26
N THR A 100 -20.68 -5.11 8.23
CA THR A 100 -20.64 -6.57 8.33
C THR A 100 -19.24 -7.13 8.19
N ASN A 101 -18.47 -6.62 7.23
CA ASN A 101 -17.08 -7.05 6.99
C ASN A 101 -16.24 -5.86 6.50
N MET A 102 -15.58 -5.22 7.45
CA MET A 102 -14.85 -3.97 7.20
C MET A 102 -13.59 -4.20 6.37
N GLY A 103 -13.48 -3.44 5.28
CA GLY A 103 -12.27 -3.33 4.46
C GLY A 103 -11.30 -2.27 4.96
N VAL A 104 -10.29 -2.00 4.13
CA VAL A 104 -9.27 -0.98 4.41
C VAL A 104 -9.86 0.42 4.23
N ILE A 105 -9.67 1.28 5.22
CA ILE A 105 -10.08 2.70 5.15
C ILE A 105 -9.32 3.39 4.02
N VAL A 106 -10.02 4.24 3.29
CA VAL A 106 -9.46 5.05 2.22
C VAL A 106 -9.69 6.53 2.52
N PRO A 107 -8.64 7.30 2.83
CA PRO A 107 -8.72 8.72 3.07
C PRO A 107 -9.11 9.51 1.81
N ASP A 108 -9.91 10.56 1.99
CA ASP A 108 -10.18 11.63 1.04
C ASP A 108 -10.04 12.97 1.77
N GLU A 109 -8.79 13.42 1.92
CA GLU A 109 -8.43 14.60 2.68
C GLU A 109 -8.99 15.88 2.08
N VAL A 110 -9.13 15.93 0.74
CA VAL A 110 -9.69 17.09 0.01
C VAL A 110 -11.11 17.40 0.44
N HIS A 111 -11.90 16.36 0.76
CA HIS A 111 -13.31 16.52 1.14
C HIS A 111 -13.55 16.24 2.64
N HIS A 112 -12.52 16.17 3.47
CA HIS A 112 -12.59 15.90 4.91
C HIS A 112 -13.42 14.65 5.23
N ARG A 113 -13.18 13.56 4.51
CA ARG A 113 -13.93 12.31 4.64
C ARG A 113 -13.03 11.08 4.41
N PHE A 114 -13.57 9.93 4.72
CA PHE A 114 -12.95 8.64 4.39
C PHE A 114 -14.01 7.65 3.93
N PHE A 115 -13.55 6.66 3.17
CA PHE A 115 -14.41 5.58 2.70
C PHE A 115 -14.08 4.30 3.45
N VAL A 116 -15.11 3.49 3.69
CA VAL A 116 -15.03 2.17 4.31
C VAL A 116 -15.72 1.16 3.39
N PRO A 117 -14.99 0.27 2.73
CA PRO A 117 -15.58 -0.87 2.05
C PRO A 117 -16.22 -1.82 3.08
N ASP A 118 -17.45 -2.23 2.84
CA ASP A 118 -18.10 -3.33 3.55
C ASP A 118 -18.31 -4.50 2.60
N TYR A 119 -17.43 -5.49 2.70
CA TYR A 119 -17.47 -6.66 1.82
C TYR A 119 -18.64 -7.60 2.10
N GLY A 120 -19.21 -7.56 3.30
CA GLY A 120 -20.39 -8.34 3.63
C GLY A 120 -21.66 -7.82 2.93
N LYS A 121 -21.74 -6.50 2.73
CA LYS A 121 -22.86 -5.84 2.03
C LYS A 121 -22.53 -5.44 0.61
N LEU A 122 -21.29 -5.63 0.17
CA LEU A 122 -20.75 -5.21 -1.13
C LEU A 122 -20.98 -3.71 -1.39
N LYS A 123 -20.72 -2.88 -0.37
CA LYS A 123 -20.93 -1.43 -0.41
C LYS A 123 -19.69 -0.67 0.01
N VAL A 124 -19.59 0.57 -0.47
CA VAL A 124 -18.63 1.55 0.03
C VAL A 124 -19.37 2.61 0.81
N LEU A 125 -19.05 2.73 2.09
CA LEU A 125 -19.60 3.72 3.00
C LEU A 125 -18.71 4.96 3.01
N SER A 126 -19.31 6.14 2.98
CA SER A 126 -18.65 7.43 3.07
C SER A 126 -18.91 8.06 4.43
N TYR A 127 -17.84 8.41 5.14
CA TYR A 127 -17.86 9.03 6.45
C TYR A 127 -17.28 10.46 6.37
N SER A 128 -18.09 11.48 6.69
CA SER A 128 -17.63 12.87 6.82
C SER A 128 -17.10 13.12 8.22
N VAL A 129 -15.82 13.43 8.36
CA VAL A 129 -15.19 13.66 9.67
C VAL A 129 -15.82 14.82 10.40
N ASP A 130 -16.08 15.94 9.70
CA ASP A 130 -16.73 17.12 10.26
C ASP A 130 -18.15 16.84 10.79
N SER A 131 -18.89 15.97 10.10
CA SER A 131 -20.25 15.60 10.49
C SER A 131 -20.24 14.63 11.67
N ILE A 132 -19.29 13.70 11.70
CA ILE A 132 -19.11 12.76 12.80
C ILE A 132 -18.85 13.52 14.10
N LEU A 133 -17.93 14.47 14.10
CA LEU A 133 -17.51 15.21 15.29
C LEU A 133 -18.62 16.13 15.84
N LYS A 134 -19.57 16.53 14.99
CA LYS A 134 -20.68 17.42 15.37
C LYS A 134 -21.95 16.67 15.77
N ASN A 135 -22.09 15.41 15.33
CA ASN A 135 -23.34 14.66 15.53
C ASN A 135 -23.06 13.22 15.99
N PRO A 136 -23.29 12.90 17.26
CA PRO A 136 -23.09 11.55 17.80
C PRO A 136 -24.00 10.48 17.18
N PHE A 137 -25.06 10.90 16.47
CA PHE A 137 -25.97 10.01 15.73
C PHE A 137 -25.68 9.99 14.23
N TYR A 138 -24.48 10.40 13.82
CA TYR A 138 -24.08 10.40 12.42
C TYR A 138 -24.22 9.01 11.80
N ARG A 139 -24.68 8.99 10.55
CA ARG A 139 -24.80 7.77 9.75
C ARG A 139 -24.03 7.96 8.45
N PRO A 140 -23.23 6.98 8.04
CA PRO A 140 -22.50 7.05 6.77
C PRO A 140 -23.47 7.01 5.58
N GLU A 141 -23.05 7.60 4.49
CA GLU A 141 -23.73 7.51 3.21
C GLU A 141 -23.21 6.33 2.41
N VAL A 142 -24.09 5.63 1.68
CA VAL A 142 -23.65 4.65 0.69
C VAL A 142 -23.14 5.40 -0.53
N LYS A 143 -21.86 5.27 -0.84
CA LYS A 143 -21.23 5.98 -1.95
C LYS A 143 -21.21 5.18 -3.24
N GLY A 144 -21.11 3.85 -3.14
CA GLY A 144 -21.06 2.97 -4.30
C GLY A 144 -21.32 1.51 -3.93
N ASP A 145 -21.57 0.70 -4.95
CA ASP A 145 -21.78 -0.73 -4.84
C ASP A 145 -20.59 -1.49 -5.44
N MET A 146 -20.21 -2.59 -4.81
CA MET A 146 -19.18 -3.51 -5.30
C MET A 146 -19.83 -4.71 -5.98
N LYS A 147 -19.10 -5.38 -6.88
CA LYS A 147 -19.58 -6.58 -7.56
C LYS A 147 -19.05 -7.82 -6.84
N GLU A 148 -19.87 -8.88 -6.80
CA GLU A 148 -19.57 -10.12 -6.09
C GLU A 148 -18.36 -10.87 -6.64
N LEU A 149 -18.20 -10.90 -7.97
CA LEU A 149 -17.12 -11.66 -8.63
C LEU A 149 -15.81 -10.89 -8.77
N GLN A 150 -15.86 -9.56 -8.72
CA GLN A 150 -14.67 -8.71 -8.82
C GLN A 150 -14.90 -7.43 -8.02
N PHE A 151 -14.08 -7.20 -7.01
CA PHE A 151 -14.19 -6.06 -6.10
C PHE A 151 -12.81 -5.50 -5.73
N PRO A 152 -12.72 -4.20 -5.36
CA PRO A 152 -11.48 -3.62 -4.87
C PRO A 152 -11.26 -4.05 -3.41
N ASP A 153 -10.12 -4.64 -3.09
CA ASP A 153 -9.73 -4.90 -1.70
C ASP A 153 -8.93 -3.75 -1.08
N ARG A 154 -8.35 -2.90 -1.92
CA ARG A 154 -7.68 -1.66 -1.57
C ARG A 154 -7.77 -0.68 -2.73
N PHE A 155 -7.96 0.59 -2.45
CA PHE A 155 -7.95 1.61 -3.50
C PHE A 155 -7.44 2.97 -2.99
N VAL A 156 -7.02 3.79 -3.94
CA VAL A 156 -6.72 5.20 -3.74
C VAL A 156 -7.80 5.99 -4.48
N TYR A 157 -8.49 6.85 -3.75
CA TYR A 157 -9.54 7.68 -4.29
C TYR A 157 -8.95 8.87 -5.04
N VAL A 158 -9.38 9.10 -6.26
CA VAL A 158 -9.04 10.29 -7.06
C VAL A 158 -10.29 11.14 -7.23
N ASN A 159 -11.37 10.53 -7.67
CA ASN A 159 -12.73 11.08 -7.72
C ASN A 159 -13.75 9.94 -7.87
N ASP A 160 -15.05 10.25 -7.89
CA ASP A 160 -16.14 9.26 -7.91
C ASP A 160 -16.09 8.32 -9.12
N THR A 161 -15.53 8.75 -10.23
CA THR A 161 -15.45 7.98 -11.48
C THR A 161 -14.06 7.39 -11.76
N PHE A 162 -13.08 7.73 -10.92
CA PHE A 162 -11.71 7.26 -11.07
C PHE A 162 -11.04 7.00 -9.73
N CYS A 163 -10.82 5.72 -9.45
CA CYS A 163 -9.98 5.25 -8.36
C CYS A 163 -8.92 4.31 -8.96
N ILE A 164 -7.71 4.30 -8.39
CA ILE A 164 -6.71 3.27 -8.66
C ILE A 164 -6.89 2.21 -7.58
N ALA A 165 -7.20 1.00 -7.99
CA ALA A 165 -7.56 -0.07 -7.06
C ALA A 165 -6.76 -1.35 -7.31
N ARG A 166 -6.51 -2.09 -6.24
CA ARG A 166 -6.14 -3.50 -6.34
C ARG A 166 -7.43 -4.30 -6.36
N SER A 167 -7.68 -4.93 -7.48
CA SER A 167 -8.84 -5.79 -7.69
C SER A 167 -8.52 -7.21 -7.28
N ILE A 168 -9.47 -7.84 -6.59
CA ILE A 168 -9.51 -9.28 -6.40
C ILE A 168 -10.56 -9.85 -7.32
N MET A 169 -10.18 -10.82 -8.16
CA MET A 169 -11.09 -11.59 -8.98
C MET A 169 -11.29 -12.97 -8.35
N VAL A 170 -12.54 -13.31 -8.09
CA VAL A 170 -12.96 -14.64 -7.66
C VAL A 170 -13.25 -15.46 -8.90
N GLY A 171 -12.31 -16.32 -9.31
CA GLY A 171 -12.42 -17.15 -10.52
C GLY A 171 -12.55 -18.64 -10.20
N GLU A 172 -12.65 -19.47 -11.25
CA GLU A 172 -12.65 -20.95 -11.15
C GLU A 172 -11.31 -21.52 -10.66
N SER A 173 -10.24 -20.71 -10.67
CA SER A 173 -8.95 -21.10 -10.12
C SER A 173 -9.00 -21.13 -8.60
N LYS A 174 -8.25 -22.05 -7.98
CA LYS A 174 -8.11 -22.14 -6.51
C LYS A 174 -7.45 -20.92 -5.88
N TYR A 175 -7.04 -19.92 -6.66
CA TYR A 175 -6.28 -18.77 -6.21
C TYR A 175 -6.95 -17.47 -6.65
N PHE A 176 -7.00 -16.50 -5.75
CA PHE A 176 -7.40 -15.14 -6.06
C PHE A 176 -6.35 -14.50 -6.97
N GLN A 177 -6.80 -13.90 -8.06
CA GLN A 177 -5.95 -13.10 -8.93
C GLN A 177 -6.02 -11.63 -8.52
N GLN A 178 -4.86 -11.03 -8.27
CA GLN A 178 -4.73 -9.61 -7.97
C GLN A 178 -4.22 -8.86 -9.20
N SER A 179 -4.84 -7.72 -9.50
CA SER A 179 -4.41 -6.81 -10.54
C SER A 179 -4.66 -5.36 -10.14
N LEU A 180 -3.90 -4.43 -10.68
CA LEU A 180 -4.20 -3.00 -10.53
C LEU A 180 -5.16 -2.58 -11.63
N VAL A 181 -6.22 -1.90 -11.26
CA VAL A 181 -7.32 -1.50 -12.14
C VAL A 181 -7.67 -0.02 -11.95
N ARG A 182 -8.22 0.59 -12.98
CA ARG A 182 -9.04 1.80 -12.87
C ARG A 182 -10.45 1.38 -12.49
N TRP A 183 -10.92 1.86 -11.38
CA TRP A 183 -12.25 1.55 -10.86
C TRP A 183 -13.14 2.79 -10.83
N ASN A 184 -14.33 2.67 -11.38
CA ASN A 184 -15.39 3.66 -11.26
C ASN A 184 -16.29 3.25 -10.09
N MET A 185 -16.24 3.99 -8.99
CA MET A 185 -16.95 3.68 -7.76
C MET A 185 -18.47 3.78 -7.93
N LEU A 186 -18.97 4.67 -8.81
CA LEU A 186 -20.41 4.87 -9.03
C LEU A 186 -21.05 3.74 -9.85
N THR A 187 -20.31 3.19 -10.83
CA THR A 187 -20.85 2.16 -11.74
C THR A 187 -20.34 0.75 -11.41
N GLY A 188 -19.32 0.65 -10.55
CA GLY A 188 -18.62 -0.60 -10.26
C GLY A 188 -17.79 -1.13 -11.45
N GLU A 189 -17.60 -0.35 -12.52
CA GLU A 189 -16.80 -0.75 -13.68
C GLU A 189 -15.32 -0.76 -13.32
N MET A 190 -14.63 -1.84 -13.72
CA MET A 190 -13.18 -1.99 -13.56
C MET A 190 -12.52 -2.20 -14.92
N LYS A 191 -11.45 -1.45 -15.17
CA LYS A 191 -10.59 -1.61 -16.36
C LYS A 191 -9.18 -1.94 -15.90
N LEU A 192 -8.59 -2.97 -16.47
CA LEU A 192 -7.20 -3.33 -16.19
C LEU A 192 -6.29 -2.13 -16.44
N LEU A 193 -5.43 -1.83 -15.47
CA LEU A 193 -4.42 -0.78 -15.55
C LEU A 193 -3.03 -1.40 -15.69
N VAL A 194 -2.74 -2.43 -14.87
CA VAL A 194 -1.46 -3.11 -14.86
C VAL A 194 -1.68 -4.62 -14.66
N GLU A 195 -1.11 -5.43 -15.55
CA GLU A 195 -1.13 -6.89 -15.42
C GLU A 195 -0.19 -7.41 -14.33
N GLY A 196 0.87 -6.66 -14.04
CA GLY A 196 1.95 -7.07 -13.14
C GLY A 196 3.17 -7.60 -13.89
N HIS A 197 4.14 -8.12 -13.15
CA HIS A 197 5.39 -8.63 -13.72
C HIS A 197 5.16 -9.98 -14.43
N PRO A 198 5.63 -10.15 -15.69
CA PRO A 198 5.27 -11.31 -16.54
C PRO A 198 5.78 -12.66 -16.03
N LYS A 199 6.79 -12.68 -15.15
CA LYS A 199 7.32 -13.91 -14.54
C LYS A 199 6.62 -14.31 -13.24
N ILE A 200 5.67 -13.51 -12.74
CA ILE A 200 4.99 -13.76 -11.47
C ILE A 200 3.58 -14.25 -11.74
N GLU A 201 3.34 -15.55 -11.53
CA GLU A 201 2.03 -16.18 -11.73
C GLU A 201 1.04 -15.85 -10.60
N ARG A 202 1.54 -15.78 -9.36
CA ARG A 202 0.72 -15.53 -8.17
C ARG A 202 1.10 -14.22 -7.53
N LYS A 203 0.47 -13.16 -7.99
CA LYS A 203 0.73 -11.83 -7.47
C LYS A 203 0.10 -11.66 -6.09
N ARG A 204 0.93 -11.31 -5.11
CA ARG A 204 0.54 -10.67 -3.86
C ARG A 204 1.37 -9.43 -3.70
N SER A 205 0.73 -8.27 -3.69
CA SER A 205 1.45 -7.02 -3.62
C SER A 205 0.70 -5.97 -2.83
N GLN A 206 1.44 -4.97 -2.40
CA GLN A 206 0.94 -3.74 -1.80
C GLN A 206 1.35 -2.58 -2.69
N PHE A 207 0.50 -1.58 -2.82
CA PHE A 207 0.80 -0.46 -3.70
C PHE A 207 0.59 0.88 -3.02
N ALA A 208 1.30 1.89 -3.51
CA ALA A 208 1.13 3.29 -3.19
C ALA A 208 1.00 4.11 -4.48
N VAL A 209 0.31 5.24 -4.39
CA VAL A 209 0.06 6.15 -5.52
C VAL A 209 0.42 7.56 -5.11
N SER A 210 1.15 8.27 -5.97
CA SER A 210 1.30 9.71 -5.91
C SER A 210 0.71 10.34 -7.17
N LEU A 211 -0.38 11.08 -7.01
CA LEU A 211 -0.99 11.82 -8.10
C LEU A 211 -0.10 12.97 -8.55
N GLU A 212 0.55 13.64 -7.59
CA GLU A 212 1.46 14.76 -7.82
C GLU A 212 2.66 14.37 -8.69
N HIS A 213 3.24 13.18 -8.43
CA HIS A 213 4.44 12.71 -9.12
C HIS A 213 4.15 11.77 -10.29
N ASN A 214 2.87 11.56 -10.63
CA ASN A 214 2.46 10.62 -11.69
C ASN A 214 3.09 9.24 -11.50
N LEU A 215 2.85 8.62 -10.32
CA LEU A 215 3.58 7.43 -9.87
C LEU A 215 2.67 6.41 -9.20
N ILE A 216 2.83 5.14 -9.58
CA ILE A 216 2.32 3.97 -8.88
C ILE A 216 3.52 3.09 -8.53
N VAL A 217 3.63 2.72 -7.27
CA VAL A 217 4.64 1.78 -6.77
C VAL A 217 3.93 0.51 -6.33
N ASP A 218 4.35 -0.64 -6.85
CA ASP A 218 3.78 -1.95 -6.58
C ASP A 218 4.86 -2.87 -5.99
N CYS A 219 4.77 -3.20 -4.70
CA CYS A 219 5.75 -4.00 -3.96
C CYS A 219 5.22 -5.41 -3.75
N TYR A 220 6.01 -6.42 -4.13
CA TYR A 220 5.58 -7.82 -4.09
C TYR A 220 5.90 -8.46 -2.73
N ALA A 221 4.91 -9.13 -2.14
CA ALA A 221 5.07 -9.72 -0.82
C ALA A 221 6.00 -10.94 -0.82
N HIS A 222 5.93 -11.78 -1.85
CA HIS A 222 6.67 -13.05 -1.91
C HIS A 222 7.80 -13.06 -2.96
N HIS A 223 8.11 -11.91 -3.52
CA HIS A 223 9.24 -11.71 -4.44
C HIS A 223 9.99 -10.46 -4.03
N ASP A 224 11.30 -10.52 -4.04
CA ASP A 224 12.14 -9.35 -3.76
C ASP A 224 12.15 -8.42 -4.98
N LEU A 225 10.99 -7.83 -5.23
CA LEU A 225 10.67 -7.01 -6.39
C LEU A 225 9.75 -5.85 -6.02
N MET A 226 10.12 -4.68 -6.53
CA MET A 226 9.27 -3.49 -6.59
C MET A 226 9.14 -3.07 -8.04
N THR A 227 7.94 -2.70 -8.48
CA THR A 227 7.71 -2.19 -9.82
C THR A 227 7.14 -0.78 -9.76
N ILE A 228 7.64 0.11 -10.59
CA ILE A 228 7.19 1.51 -10.69
C ILE A 228 6.53 1.73 -12.04
N TYR A 229 5.32 2.29 -12.03
CA TYR A 229 4.53 2.66 -13.21
C TYR A 229 4.16 4.14 -13.15
N ASP A 230 3.79 4.73 -14.28
CA ASP A 230 3.02 5.98 -14.30
C ASP A 230 1.52 5.71 -14.02
N LEU A 231 0.72 6.79 -13.89
CA LEU A 231 -0.73 6.67 -13.63
C LEU A 231 -1.54 6.11 -14.81
N ASP A 232 -0.93 6.00 -15.99
CA ASP A 232 -1.52 5.33 -17.15
C ASP A 232 -1.18 3.84 -17.21
N GLY A 233 -0.36 3.34 -16.26
CA GLY A 233 0.06 1.94 -16.16
C GLY A 233 1.27 1.60 -17.02
N ASN A 234 1.97 2.59 -17.59
CA ASN A 234 3.20 2.35 -18.32
C ASN A 234 4.33 2.04 -17.34
N LEU A 235 5.04 0.94 -17.60
CA LEU A 235 6.18 0.51 -16.80
C LEU A 235 7.32 1.53 -16.90
N LYS A 236 7.78 2.01 -15.74
CA LYS A 236 8.99 2.82 -15.62
C LYS A 236 10.18 1.96 -15.24
N TYR A 237 10.07 1.21 -14.13
CA TYR A 237 11.17 0.42 -13.61
C TYR A 237 10.68 -0.88 -12.96
N ASN A 238 11.45 -1.97 -13.15
CA ASN A 238 11.46 -3.15 -12.30
C ASN A 238 12.71 -3.11 -11.43
N ILE A 239 12.56 -3.17 -10.12
CA ILE A 239 13.65 -3.06 -9.14
C ILE A 239 13.75 -4.40 -8.42
N TYR A 240 14.74 -5.18 -8.77
CA TYR A 240 15.01 -6.50 -8.21
C TYR A 240 15.93 -6.37 -7.02
N GLY A 241 15.51 -6.88 -5.88
CA GLY A 241 16.35 -6.97 -4.70
C GLY A 241 17.38 -8.12 -4.79
N PRO A 242 18.29 -8.22 -3.82
CA PRO A 242 19.37 -9.20 -3.84
C PRO A 242 18.90 -10.67 -3.77
N TYR A 243 17.69 -10.90 -3.30
CA TYR A 243 17.09 -12.23 -3.16
C TYR A 243 16.02 -12.53 -4.22
N TRP A 244 16.01 -11.74 -5.30
CA TRP A 244 15.06 -11.95 -6.38
C TRP A 244 15.23 -13.35 -7.01
N ASP A 245 14.13 -14.05 -7.09
CA ASP A 245 13.97 -15.21 -7.98
C ASP A 245 12.54 -15.19 -8.58
N ASP A 246 12.32 -15.99 -9.63
CA ASP A 246 11.03 -16.11 -10.31
C ASP A 246 10.24 -17.34 -9.87
N LYS A 247 10.63 -17.99 -8.76
CA LYS A 247 9.95 -19.18 -8.27
C LYS A 247 8.65 -18.80 -7.55
N THR A 248 7.58 -19.47 -7.89
CA THR A 248 6.31 -19.33 -7.19
C THR A 248 6.40 -20.05 -5.85
N SER A 249 6.74 -19.30 -4.80
CA SER A 249 6.77 -19.78 -3.41
C SER A 249 6.21 -18.71 -2.47
N ASN A 250 5.62 -19.14 -1.36
CA ASN A 250 5.21 -18.27 -0.27
C ASN A 250 6.14 -18.44 0.95
N ASP A 251 7.34 -19.02 0.78
CA ASP A 251 8.25 -19.32 1.88
C ASP A 251 8.92 -18.08 2.45
N MET A 252 9.05 -17.03 1.63
CA MET A 252 9.66 -15.77 2.00
C MET A 252 8.65 -14.62 1.97
N VAL A 253 8.85 -13.63 2.83
CA VAL A 253 8.17 -12.34 2.80
C VAL A 253 9.21 -11.25 2.62
N TYR A 254 8.98 -10.36 1.66
CA TYR A 254 9.85 -9.24 1.36
C TYR A 254 9.19 -7.92 1.71
N TYR A 255 8.15 -7.52 1.00
CA TYR A 255 7.47 -6.25 1.23
C TYR A 255 6.07 -6.49 1.80
N ASP A 256 5.74 -5.79 2.90
CA ASP A 256 4.41 -5.87 3.51
C ASP A 256 3.54 -4.64 3.20
N ALA A 257 4.14 -3.46 3.18
CA ALA A 257 3.45 -2.22 2.85
C ALA A 257 4.41 -1.18 2.26
N VAL A 258 3.87 -0.20 1.57
CA VAL A 258 4.62 0.89 0.94
C VAL A 258 3.83 2.20 1.03
N VAL A 259 4.52 3.31 1.25
CA VAL A 259 4.00 4.67 1.21
C VAL A 259 4.94 5.58 0.41
N ILE A 260 4.42 6.69 -0.08
CA ILE A 260 5.22 7.75 -0.70
C ILE A 260 5.33 8.89 0.31
N CYS A 261 6.56 9.21 0.72
CA CYS A 261 6.89 10.26 1.67
C CYS A 261 7.61 11.39 0.94
N LYS A 262 6.95 12.53 0.72
CA LYS A 262 7.50 13.62 -0.11
C LYS A 262 7.95 13.09 -1.49
N ASP A 263 9.25 13.09 -1.74
CA ASP A 263 9.91 12.64 -2.98
C ASP A 263 10.59 11.26 -2.87
N LYS A 264 10.21 10.46 -1.85
CA LYS A 264 10.77 9.14 -1.58
C LYS A 264 9.71 8.06 -1.52
N ILE A 265 10.10 6.85 -1.90
CA ILE A 265 9.36 5.61 -1.66
C ILE A 265 9.88 5.02 -0.36
N VAL A 266 8.98 4.73 0.58
CA VAL A 266 9.31 4.10 1.87
C VAL A 266 8.51 2.80 1.99
N ALA A 267 9.23 1.68 1.97
CA ALA A 267 8.63 0.35 1.98
C ALA A 267 9.03 -0.44 3.24
N ALA A 268 8.04 -1.00 3.94
CA ALA A 268 8.29 -1.92 5.05
C ALA A 268 8.81 -3.24 4.51
N TYR A 269 10.00 -3.64 4.98
CA TYR A 269 10.75 -4.79 4.46
C TYR A 269 11.06 -5.80 5.56
N ALA A 270 10.79 -7.07 5.27
CA ALA A 270 11.11 -8.21 6.10
C ALA A 270 12.38 -8.94 5.62
N GLY A 271 12.36 -9.47 4.40
CA GLY A 271 13.44 -10.27 3.84
C GLY A 271 13.64 -11.61 4.56
N GLY A 272 12.59 -12.14 5.21
CA GLY A 272 12.65 -13.31 6.07
C GLY A 272 11.64 -14.39 5.72
N ARG A 273 11.69 -15.51 6.46
CA ARG A 273 10.80 -16.66 6.23
C ARG A 273 9.39 -16.34 6.68
N ASN A 274 8.42 -16.62 5.79
CA ASN A 274 7.02 -16.60 6.14
C ASN A 274 6.74 -17.56 7.31
N TRP A 275 5.74 -17.25 8.14
CA TRP A 275 5.35 -18.02 9.32
C TRP A 275 6.44 -18.10 10.42
N SER A 276 7.42 -17.20 10.39
CA SER A 276 8.41 -17.00 11.45
C SER A 276 8.47 -15.53 11.87
N ASP A 277 9.15 -15.24 12.96
CA ASP A 277 9.40 -13.86 13.40
C ASP A 277 10.14 -13.02 12.36
N GLU A 278 10.96 -13.66 11.51
CA GLU A 278 11.70 -13.01 10.44
C GLU A 278 10.81 -12.57 9.26
N GLY A 279 9.60 -13.12 9.15
CA GLY A 279 8.62 -12.77 8.12
C GLY A 279 7.89 -11.43 8.40
N PHE A 280 8.09 -10.83 9.56
CA PHE A 280 7.55 -9.51 9.87
C PHE A 280 8.55 -8.41 9.50
N PRO A 281 8.11 -7.31 8.85
CA PRO A 281 8.96 -6.17 8.62
C PRO A 281 9.49 -5.59 9.93
N ASN A 282 10.77 -5.25 9.95
CA ASN A 282 11.42 -4.61 11.09
C ASN A 282 12.24 -3.39 10.69
N CYS A 283 12.18 -3.03 9.42
CA CYS A 283 12.87 -1.88 8.86
C CYS A 283 12.08 -1.28 7.70
N PHE A 284 12.45 -0.07 7.32
CA PHE A 284 11.98 0.58 6.11
C PHE A 284 13.13 0.74 5.11
N GLN A 285 12.93 0.29 3.90
CA GLN A 285 13.82 0.60 2.78
C GLN A 285 13.33 1.87 2.08
N VAL A 286 14.25 2.79 1.82
CA VAL A 286 14.01 4.09 1.22
C VAL A 286 14.61 4.13 -0.17
N TYR A 287 13.82 4.56 -1.15
CA TYR A 287 14.21 4.67 -2.55
C TYR A 287 13.83 6.05 -3.10
N ASP A 288 14.53 6.51 -4.14
CA ASP A 288 14.06 7.61 -4.96
C ASP A 288 13.00 7.15 -5.98
N PHE A 289 12.42 8.08 -6.74
CA PHE A 289 11.41 7.78 -7.75
C PHE A 289 11.96 7.12 -9.02
N ASP A 290 13.27 7.12 -9.18
CA ASP A 290 13.94 6.32 -10.19
C ASP A 290 14.18 4.88 -9.73
N GLY A 291 13.81 4.54 -8.48
CA GLY A 291 13.98 3.22 -7.90
C GLY A 291 15.40 2.93 -7.43
N ASN A 292 16.25 3.92 -7.26
CA ASN A 292 17.56 3.73 -6.68
C ASN A 292 17.42 3.62 -5.16
N TYR A 293 18.02 2.58 -4.57
CA TYR A 293 18.08 2.42 -3.13
C TYR A 293 18.92 3.53 -2.50
N ILE A 294 18.41 4.14 -1.43
CA ILE A 294 19.08 5.20 -0.69
C ILE A 294 19.62 4.67 0.62
N LYS A 295 18.76 4.11 1.45
CA LYS A 295 19.09 3.63 2.80
C LYS A 295 18.04 2.69 3.37
N THR A 296 18.37 2.02 4.46
CA THR A 296 17.46 1.26 5.30
C THR A 296 17.38 1.90 6.68
N LEU A 297 16.18 2.19 7.16
CA LEU A 297 15.92 2.65 8.52
C LEU A 297 15.58 1.42 9.38
N ASN A 298 16.49 1.03 10.26
CA ASN A 298 16.31 -0.11 11.14
C ASN A 298 15.48 0.30 12.38
N ILE A 299 14.22 -0.16 12.42
CA ILE A 299 13.30 0.07 13.54
C ILE A 299 13.58 -0.91 14.68
N GLY A 300 14.08 -2.13 14.35
CA GLY A 300 14.40 -3.18 15.31
C GLY A 300 13.20 -3.74 16.07
N ARG A 301 11.99 -3.48 15.59
CA ARG A 301 10.70 -3.94 16.15
C ARG A 301 9.81 -4.39 15.01
N LYS A 302 8.95 -5.37 15.27
CA LYS A 302 8.01 -5.86 14.27
C LYS A 302 6.97 -4.79 13.94
N ILE A 303 6.86 -4.44 12.66
CA ILE A 303 5.90 -3.46 12.15
C ILE A 303 4.70 -4.23 11.61
N CYS A 304 3.53 -4.08 12.23
CA CYS A 304 2.29 -4.70 11.77
C CYS A 304 1.59 -3.87 10.69
N ASN A 305 1.53 -2.57 10.89
CA ASN A 305 0.95 -1.61 9.96
C ASN A 305 1.56 -0.23 10.17
N PHE A 306 1.43 0.65 9.17
CA PHE A 306 1.85 2.04 9.32
C PHE A 306 1.13 2.95 8.31
N CYS A 307 1.14 4.23 8.59
CA CYS A 307 0.76 5.29 7.68
C CYS A 307 1.74 6.46 7.73
N TYR A 308 1.67 7.33 6.74
CA TYR A 308 2.48 8.54 6.66
C TYR A 308 1.62 9.76 6.97
N ASP A 309 2.05 10.56 7.93
CA ASP A 309 1.53 11.88 8.23
C ASP A 309 2.39 12.91 7.46
N GLN A 310 1.86 13.38 6.35
CA GLN A 310 2.60 14.28 5.43
C GLN A 310 2.89 15.63 6.08
N GLU A 311 1.97 16.18 6.86
CA GLU A 311 2.13 17.50 7.46
C GLU A 311 3.26 17.54 8.51
N LEU A 312 3.30 16.52 9.38
CA LEU A 312 4.31 16.39 10.42
C LEU A 312 5.52 15.54 9.99
N ASN A 313 5.58 15.14 8.73
CA ASN A 313 6.66 14.35 8.12
C ASN A 313 7.09 13.17 9.00
N ARG A 314 6.13 12.31 9.39
CA ARG A 314 6.39 11.17 10.28
C ARG A 314 5.64 9.92 9.84
N LEU A 315 6.19 8.76 10.16
CA LEU A 315 5.49 7.48 10.09
C LEU A 315 4.82 7.20 11.43
N ILE A 316 3.54 6.86 11.42
CA ILE A 316 2.81 6.34 12.57
C ILE A 316 2.67 4.83 12.36
N MET A 317 3.09 4.05 13.34
CA MET A 317 3.25 2.60 13.25
C MET A 317 2.41 1.88 14.31
N VAL A 318 1.90 0.73 13.94
CA VAL A 318 1.40 -0.31 14.85
C VAL A 318 2.47 -1.39 14.94
N LEU A 319 2.91 -1.70 16.14
CA LEU A 319 4.00 -2.63 16.42
C LEU A 319 3.49 -3.87 17.17
N ASP A 320 4.10 -5.02 16.93
CA ASP A 320 3.82 -6.27 17.66
C ASP A 320 4.84 -6.46 18.79
N ASN A 321 4.71 -5.67 19.85
CA ASN A 321 5.52 -5.80 21.06
C ASN A 321 4.87 -5.02 22.23
N GLU A 322 5.62 -4.77 23.32
CA GLU A 322 5.16 -4.01 24.49
C GLU A 322 4.67 -2.60 24.16
N ILE A 323 5.24 -1.98 23.11
CA ILE A 323 4.79 -0.69 22.58
C ILE A 323 3.93 -0.96 21.36
N GLN A 324 2.61 -0.79 21.49
CA GLN A 324 1.68 -1.05 20.40
C GLN A 324 1.68 0.06 19.33
N PHE A 325 1.70 1.33 19.75
CA PHE A 325 1.68 2.47 18.83
C PHE A 325 2.93 3.31 19.00
N ALA A 326 3.51 3.72 17.90
CA ALA A 326 4.69 4.56 17.89
C ALA A 326 4.74 5.46 16.66
N TYR A 327 5.58 6.49 16.70
CA TYR A 327 5.90 7.27 15.52
C TYR A 327 7.40 7.49 15.35
N LEU A 328 7.82 7.69 14.11
CA LEU A 328 9.17 8.08 13.71
C LEU A 328 9.11 9.35 12.89
N ASN A 329 9.74 10.42 13.35
CA ASN A 329 9.94 11.63 12.56
C ASN A 329 10.98 11.36 11.48
N LEU A 330 10.67 11.76 10.24
CA LEU A 330 11.51 11.51 9.07
C LEU A 330 12.44 12.69 8.73
N ASP A 331 12.35 13.83 9.43
CA ASP A 331 13.21 14.99 9.17
C ASP A 331 14.68 14.63 9.38
N GLY A 332 15.49 14.90 8.34
CA GLY A 332 16.90 14.53 8.31
C GLY A 332 17.17 13.03 8.10
N LEU A 333 16.15 12.17 8.05
CA LEU A 333 16.31 10.74 7.84
C LEU A 333 16.15 10.31 6.37
N ILE A 334 15.28 10.99 5.61
CA ILE A 334 14.97 10.61 4.22
C ILE A 334 15.33 11.71 3.19
N GLU A 335 16.06 12.70 3.62
CA GLU A 335 16.57 13.76 2.73
C GLU A 335 17.69 13.26 1.82
#